data_45176af1d0025ba89f69044f4cf10ddf
#
_entry.id   45176af1d0025ba89f69044f4cf10ddf
#
_cell.length_a   1.000
_cell.length_b   1.000
_cell.length_c   1.000
_cell.angle_alpha   90.00
_cell.angle_beta   90.00
_cell.angle_gamma   90.00
#
_symmetry.space_group_name_H-M   'P 1'
#
loop_
_entity.id
_entity.type
_entity.pdbx_description
1 polymer ?
#
loop_
_entity_poly.entity_id
_entity_poly.type
_entity_poly.pdbx_seq_one_letter_code
_entity_poly.pdbx_strand_id
1 'polypeptide(L)'
;MSEPNYAGNIIVILANLPDFLRTTILKKRMMEFFSMSESEKDEMINNALDAGPTIPFPNFAKLFKTWLEVLCTISDENRTELFSRYLISIANSPNKIVFFNLDGIFEIFSGLDSSNIQILSNTIRKIIENLDQNSKKKILLLCPDNARKLIGF
;
A
#
# COMPACT_ATOMS: atom_id res chain seq x y z
N MET A 1 25.66 -9.36 -10.53
CA MET A 1 24.56 -10.02 -9.79
C MET A 1 23.84 -9.00 -8.92
N SER A 2 22.54 -8.89 -9.08
CA SER A 2 21.76 -8.00 -8.22
C SER A 2 21.62 -8.60 -6.82
N GLU A 3 21.52 -7.75 -5.81
CA GLU A 3 21.26 -8.19 -4.45
C GLU A 3 19.88 -8.86 -4.37
N PRO A 4 19.69 -9.86 -3.47
CA PRO A 4 18.38 -10.47 -3.27
C PRO A 4 17.35 -9.44 -2.81
N ASN A 5 16.15 -9.50 -3.37
CA ASN A 5 15.04 -8.67 -2.93
C ASN A 5 14.37 -9.31 -1.71
N TYR A 6 14.92 -9.10 -0.53
CA TYR A 6 14.41 -9.70 0.71
C TYR A 6 12.98 -9.25 1.03
N ALA A 7 12.68 -7.96 0.86
CA ALA A 7 11.34 -7.44 1.11
C ALA A 7 10.32 -8.05 0.15
N GLY A 8 10.67 -8.17 -1.13
CA GLY A 8 9.82 -8.82 -2.13
C GLY A 8 9.61 -10.29 -1.83
N ASN A 9 10.64 -11.00 -1.39
CA ASN A 9 10.54 -12.41 -1.02
C ASN A 9 9.59 -12.60 0.18
N ILE A 10 9.66 -11.73 1.17
CA ILE A 10 8.76 -11.77 2.33
C ILE A 10 7.31 -11.57 1.89
N ILE A 11 7.06 -10.64 0.97
CA ILE A 11 5.73 -10.35 0.45
C ILE A 11 5.14 -11.59 -0.24
N VAL A 12 5.94 -12.28 -1.06
CA VAL A 12 5.50 -13.51 -1.74
C VAL A 12 5.16 -14.59 -0.73
N ILE A 13 5.97 -14.77 0.30
CA ILE A 13 5.72 -15.75 1.37
C ILE A 13 4.43 -15.40 2.11
N LEU A 14 4.24 -14.14 2.51
CA LEU A 14 3.06 -13.68 3.24
C LEU A 14 1.78 -13.89 2.44
N ALA A 15 1.83 -13.69 1.12
CA ALA A 15 0.67 -13.88 0.26
C ALA A 15 0.17 -15.34 0.23
N ASN A 16 1.05 -16.29 0.56
CA ASN A 16 0.74 -17.72 0.54
C ASN A 16 0.46 -18.31 1.92
N LEU A 17 0.51 -17.52 2.99
CA LEU A 17 0.26 -18.00 4.35
C LEU A 17 -1.24 -18.08 4.66
N PRO A 18 -1.63 -18.95 5.63
CA PRO A 18 -2.97 -18.89 6.21
C PRO A 18 -3.27 -17.52 6.82
N ASP A 19 -4.55 -17.12 6.80
CA ASP A 19 -4.96 -15.76 7.20
C ASP A 19 -4.48 -15.37 8.61
N PHE A 20 -4.61 -16.26 9.58
CA PHE A 20 -4.24 -15.95 10.96
C PHE A 20 -2.73 -15.71 11.13
N LEU A 21 -1.90 -16.42 10.39
CA LEU A 21 -0.45 -16.23 10.40
C LEU A 21 -0.07 -14.96 9.63
N ARG A 22 -0.73 -14.72 8.51
CA ARG A 22 -0.47 -13.53 7.68
C ARG A 22 -0.68 -12.26 8.46
N THR A 23 -1.78 -12.13 9.17
CA THR A 23 -2.10 -10.93 9.96
C THR A 23 -1.04 -10.66 11.02
N THR A 24 -0.68 -11.68 11.80
CA THR A 24 0.29 -11.54 12.89
C THR A 24 1.67 -11.17 12.38
N ILE A 25 2.15 -11.89 11.37
CA ILE A 25 3.49 -11.67 10.81
C ILE A 25 3.56 -10.32 10.10
N LEU A 26 2.53 -9.98 9.33
CA LEU A 26 2.49 -8.71 8.60
C LEU A 26 2.50 -7.51 9.56
N LYS A 27 1.74 -7.58 10.64
CA LYS A 27 1.73 -6.52 11.64
C LYS A 27 3.11 -6.35 12.28
N LYS A 28 3.78 -7.44 12.61
CA LYS A 28 5.13 -7.41 13.16
C LYS A 28 6.10 -6.74 12.19
N ARG A 29 6.08 -7.14 10.92
CA ARG A 29 6.94 -6.57 9.89
C ARG A 29 6.64 -5.10 9.65
N MET A 30 5.37 -4.74 9.65
CA MET A 30 4.95 -3.34 9.50
C MET A 30 5.51 -2.47 10.63
N MET A 31 5.46 -2.96 11.87
CA MET A 31 5.99 -2.21 13.01
C MET A 31 7.52 -2.08 12.96
N GLU A 32 8.21 -3.09 12.48
CA GLU A 32 9.67 -3.03 12.26
C GLU A 32 10.06 -1.94 11.25
N PHE A 33 9.22 -1.72 10.24
CA PHE A 33 9.44 -0.67 9.23
C PHE A 33 9.65 0.70 9.87
N PHE A 34 8.89 1.05 10.89
CA PHE A 34 8.97 2.37 11.52
C PHE A 34 10.28 2.61 12.28
N SER A 35 11.04 1.56 12.56
CA SER A 35 12.36 1.63 13.20
C SER A 35 13.50 1.72 12.20
N MET A 36 13.23 1.60 10.90
CA MET A 36 14.26 1.63 9.87
C MET A 36 14.76 3.04 9.59
N SER A 37 15.95 3.15 8.99
CA SER A 37 16.46 4.42 8.48
C SER A 37 15.63 4.86 7.25
N GLU A 38 15.75 6.14 6.88
CA GLU A 38 15.03 6.69 5.72
C GLU A 38 15.36 5.92 4.44
N SER A 39 16.63 5.61 4.20
CA SER A 39 17.05 4.85 3.02
C SER A 39 16.52 3.42 3.01
N GLU A 40 16.50 2.76 4.17
CA GLU A 40 15.94 1.43 4.31
C GLU A 40 14.42 1.40 4.04
N LYS A 41 13.70 2.42 4.53
CA LYS A 41 12.26 2.56 4.28
C LYS A 41 11.98 2.72 2.80
N ASP A 42 12.72 3.58 2.11
CA ASP A 42 12.56 3.81 0.68
C ASP A 42 12.85 2.55 -0.13
N GLU A 43 13.92 1.82 0.22
CA GLU A 43 14.27 0.56 -0.42
C GLU A 43 13.15 -0.48 -0.25
N MET A 44 12.62 -0.61 0.96
CA MET A 44 11.52 -1.55 1.23
C MET A 44 10.28 -1.22 0.40
N ILE A 45 9.89 0.05 0.31
CA ILE A 45 8.74 0.49 -0.48
C ILE A 45 8.95 0.14 -1.96
N ASN A 46 10.10 0.47 -2.51
CA ASN A 46 10.41 0.19 -3.91
C ASN A 46 10.43 -1.31 -4.21
N ASN A 47 11.02 -2.10 -3.33
CA ASN A 47 11.06 -3.55 -3.47
C ASN A 47 9.66 -4.17 -3.42
N ALA A 48 8.78 -3.65 -2.57
CA ALA A 48 7.39 -4.10 -2.47
C ALA A 48 6.62 -3.77 -3.76
N LEU A 49 6.81 -2.57 -4.31
CA LEU A 49 6.16 -2.17 -5.56
C LEU A 49 6.65 -3.02 -6.75
N ASP A 50 7.90 -3.42 -6.75
CA ASP A 50 8.46 -4.29 -7.81
C ASP A 50 7.96 -5.73 -7.67
N ALA A 51 7.79 -6.23 -6.45
CA ALA A 51 7.38 -7.60 -6.19
C ALA A 51 5.87 -7.84 -6.34
N GLY A 52 5.05 -6.85 -6.00
CA GLY A 52 3.59 -6.99 -5.98
C GLY A 52 3.02 -7.56 -7.28
N PRO A 53 3.36 -7.00 -8.46
CA PRO A 53 2.83 -7.50 -9.73
C PRO A 53 3.25 -8.92 -10.09
N THR A 54 4.29 -9.47 -9.44
CA THR A 54 4.77 -10.83 -9.70
C THR A 54 3.94 -11.89 -8.98
N ILE A 55 3.08 -11.48 -8.04
CA ILE A 55 2.23 -12.38 -7.26
C ILE A 55 0.93 -12.60 -8.02
N PRO A 56 0.45 -13.87 -8.16
CA PRO A 56 -0.86 -14.12 -8.73
C PRO A 56 -1.93 -13.30 -8.00
N PHE A 57 -2.82 -12.63 -8.76
CA PHE A 57 -3.75 -11.67 -8.17
C PHE A 57 -4.59 -12.23 -7.02
N PRO A 58 -5.12 -13.46 -7.06
CA PRO A 58 -5.89 -13.99 -5.93
C PRO A 58 -5.08 -14.03 -4.63
N ASN A 59 -3.79 -14.33 -4.71
CA ASN A 59 -2.89 -14.35 -3.55
C ASN A 59 -2.53 -12.93 -3.11
N PHE A 60 -2.25 -12.06 -4.06
CA PHE A 60 -2.01 -10.64 -3.80
C PHE A 60 -3.22 -9.99 -3.13
N ALA A 61 -4.42 -10.32 -3.57
CA ALA A 61 -5.66 -9.76 -3.01
C ALA A 61 -5.79 -10.08 -1.52
N LYS A 62 -5.45 -11.29 -1.11
CA LYS A 62 -5.47 -11.69 0.30
C LYS A 62 -4.45 -10.89 1.13
N LEU A 63 -3.24 -10.76 0.61
CA LEU A 63 -2.18 -9.99 1.26
C LEU A 63 -2.57 -8.52 1.38
N PHE A 64 -3.05 -7.94 0.29
CA PHE A 64 -3.41 -6.51 0.23
C PHE A 64 -4.55 -6.18 1.18
N LYS A 65 -5.57 -7.03 1.23
CA LYS A 65 -6.69 -6.87 2.17
C LYS A 65 -6.19 -6.89 3.61
N THR A 66 -5.35 -7.86 3.95
CA THR A 66 -4.76 -7.97 5.29
C THR A 66 -3.94 -6.72 5.62
N TRP A 67 -3.14 -6.25 4.67
CA TRP A 67 -2.32 -5.06 4.85
C TRP A 67 -3.17 -3.82 5.15
N LEU A 68 -4.25 -3.62 4.41
CA LEU A 68 -5.18 -2.52 4.66
C LEU A 68 -5.83 -2.63 6.03
N GLU A 69 -6.25 -3.82 6.43
CA GLU A 69 -6.87 -4.06 7.74
C GLU A 69 -5.89 -3.79 8.88
N VAL A 70 -4.64 -4.23 8.74
CA VAL A 70 -3.60 -3.98 9.74
C VAL A 70 -3.31 -2.48 9.86
N LEU A 71 -3.29 -1.75 8.76
CA LEU A 71 -3.11 -0.30 8.76
C LEU A 71 -4.16 0.42 9.59
N CYS A 72 -5.37 -0.11 9.64
CA CYS A 72 -6.44 0.48 10.46
C CYS A 72 -6.22 0.26 11.96
N THR A 73 -5.32 -0.63 12.37
CA THR A 73 -5.04 -0.94 13.77
C THR A 73 -3.85 -0.18 14.35
N ILE A 74 -3.08 0.52 13.53
CA ILE A 74 -1.92 1.30 13.97
C ILE A 74 -2.28 2.76 14.15
N SER A 75 -1.36 3.56 14.71
CA SER A 75 -1.60 4.99 14.95
C SER A 75 -1.82 5.77 13.65
N ASP A 76 -2.55 6.88 13.73
CA ASP A 76 -2.74 7.78 12.59
C ASP A 76 -1.41 8.28 12.04
N GLU A 77 -0.45 8.59 12.91
CA GLU A 77 0.88 9.05 12.52
C GLU A 77 1.61 8.00 11.69
N ASN A 78 1.65 6.76 12.17
CA ASN A 78 2.33 5.67 11.48
C ASN A 78 1.62 5.32 10.15
N ARG A 79 0.31 5.29 10.17
CA ARG A 79 -0.48 5.03 8.95
C ARG A 79 -0.22 6.09 7.90
N THR A 80 -0.22 7.35 8.29
CA THR A 80 0.05 8.48 7.39
C THR A 80 1.46 8.39 6.82
N GLU A 81 2.45 8.09 7.63
CA GLU A 81 3.84 7.94 7.16
C GLU A 81 3.94 6.85 6.09
N LEU A 82 3.40 5.66 6.37
CA LEU A 82 3.53 4.53 5.46
C LEU A 82 2.80 4.80 4.13
N PHE A 83 1.55 5.25 4.18
CA PHE A 83 0.82 5.59 2.97
C PHE A 83 1.48 6.72 2.18
N SER A 84 1.99 7.76 2.86
CA SER A 84 2.68 8.86 2.19
C SER A 84 3.87 8.36 1.40
N ARG A 85 4.67 7.47 1.96
CA ARG A 85 5.84 6.91 1.28
C ARG A 85 5.46 6.15 0.02
N TYR A 86 4.38 5.34 0.08
CA TYR A 86 3.89 4.64 -1.10
C TYR A 86 3.38 5.62 -2.17
N LEU A 87 2.57 6.58 -1.80
CA LEU A 87 2.00 7.54 -2.74
C LEU A 87 3.07 8.42 -3.39
N ILE A 88 4.05 8.86 -2.63
CA ILE A 88 5.17 9.65 -3.15
C ILE A 88 6.02 8.82 -4.11
N SER A 89 6.32 7.57 -3.76
CA SER A 89 7.07 6.67 -4.65
C SER A 89 6.32 6.41 -5.95
N ILE A 90 5.00 6.22 -5.88
CA ILE A 90 4.16 6.04 -7.07
C ILE A 90 4.14 7.31 -7.92
N ALA A 91 4.02 8.49 -7.30
CA ALA A 91 4.03 9.76 -8.01
C ALA A 91 5.37 10.01 -8.72
N ASN A 92 6.48 9.61 -8.10
CA ASN A 92 7.81 9.75 -8.68
C ASN A 92 8.12 8.72 -9.76
N SER A 93 7.47 7.55 -9.71
CA SER A 93 7.67 6.46 -10.65
C SER A 93 6.33 5.82 -11.04
N PRO A 94 5.46 6.56 -11.75
CA PRO A 94 4.11 6.07 -12.08
C PRO A 94 4.11 4.76 -12.88
N ASN A 95 5.17 4.48 -13.63
CA ASN A 95 5.30 3.25 -14.40
C ASN A 95 5.34 1.99 -13.52
N LYS A 96 5.68 2.11 -12.25
CA LYS A 96 5.68 0.96 -11.33
C LYS A 96 4.27 0.46 -11.03
N ILE A 97 3.29 1.36 -10.99
CA ILE A 97 1.92 1.01 -10.63
C ILE A 97 1.12 0.43 -11.80
N VAL A 98 1.54 0.68 -13.03
CA VAL A 98 0.78 0.22 -14.22
C VAL A 98 0.76 -1.31 -14.36
N PHE A 99 1.69 -2.01 -13.72
CA PHE A 99 1.72 -3.47 -13.72
C PHE A 99 0.76 -4.09 -12.71
N PHE A 100 0.18 -3.30 -11.82
CA PHE A 100 -0.82 -3.77 -10.87
C PHE A 100 -2.20 -3.80 -11.51
N ASN A 101 -3.06 -4.70 -11.00
CA ASN A 101 -4.47 -4.70 -11.32
C ASN A 101 -5.17 -3.63 -10.48
N LEU A 102 -5.19 -2.39 -10.97
CA LEU A 102 -5.72 -1.24 -10.22
C LEU A 102 -7.21 -1.39 -9.94
N ASP A 103 -8.00 -1.86 -10.90
CA ASP A 103 -9.43 -2.08 -10.71
C ASP A 103 -9.67 -3.08 -9.59
N GLY A 104 -8.92 -4.18 -9.57
CA GLY A 104 -8.99 -5.18 -8.51
C GLY A 104 -8.58 -4.62 -7.15
N ILE A 105 -7.56 -3.78 -7.10
CA ILE A 105 -7.10 -3.11 -5.87
C ILE A 105 -8.21 -2.22 -5.30
N PHE A 106 -8.85 -1.41 -6.13
CA PHE A 106 -9.94 -0.54 -5.69
C PHE A 106 -11.18 -1.33 -5.29
N GLU A 107 -11.43 -2.45 -5.93
CA GLU A 107 -12.51 -3.36 -5.54
C GLU A 107 -12.29 -3.95 -4.15
N ILE A 108 -11.05 -4.37 -3.84
CA ILE A 108 -10.68 -4.85 -2.51
C ILE A 108 -10.91 -3.76 -1.46
N PHE A 109 -10.45 -2.54 -1.75
CA PHE A 109 -10.63 -1.39 -0.87
C PHE A 109 -12.11 -1.12 -0.59
N SER A 110 -12.93 -1.11 -1.62
CA SER A 110 -14.38 -0.85 -1.51
C SER A 110 -15.12 -1.94 -0.74
N GLY A 111 -14.57 -3.14 -0.69
CA GLY A 111 -15.16 -4.28 0.02
C GLY A 111 -14.82 -4.37 1.49
N LEU A 112 -14.01 -3.46 2.02
CA LEU A 112 -13.68 -3.43 3.44
C LEU A 112 -14.87 -2.98 4.29
N ASP A 113 -14.81 -3.21 5.60
CA ASP A 113 -15.81 -2.69 6.54
C ASP A 113 -15.88 -1.17 6.44
N SER A 114 -17.08 -0.61 6.59
CA SER A 114 -17.32 0.84 6.45
C SER A 114 -16.39 1.68 7.32
N SER A 115 -16.15 1.25 8.56
CA SER A 115 -15.26 1.96 9.48
C SER A 115 -13.82 1.98 8.96
N ASN A 116 -13.35 0.88 8.40
CA ASN A 116 -12.00 0.78 7.83
C ASN A 116 -11.87 1.65 6.56
N ILE A 117 -12.87 1.62 5.70
CA ILE A 117 -12.91 2.47 4.50
C ILE A 117 -12.80 3.95 4.92
N GLN A 118 -13.53 4.36 5.95
CA GLN A 118 -13.52 5.74 6.43
C GLN A 118 -12.12 6.14 6.96
N ILE A 119 -11.51 5.28 7.78
CA ILE A 119 -10.17 5.53 8.33
C ILE A 119 -9.15 5.71 7.19
N LEU A 120 -9.13 4.77 6.26
CA LEU A 120 -8.18 4.78 5.16
C LEU A 120 -8.44 5.93 4.19
N SER A 121 -9.70 6.20 3.86
CA SER A 121 -10.08 7.30 2.98
C SER A 121 -9.68 8.65 3.56
N ASN A 122 -9.90 8.86 4.85
CA ASN A 122 -9.50 10.10 5.52
C ASN A 122 -7.99 10.28 5.51
N THR A 123 -7.24 9.21 5.75
CA THR A 123 -5.78 9.24 5.72
C THR A 123 -5.27 9.59 4.31
N ILE A 124 -5.75 8.89 3.30
CA ILE A 124 -5.36 9.11 1.90
C ILE A 124 -5.72 10.54 1.46
N ARG A 125 -6.91 11.01 1.79
CA ARG A 125 -7.35 12.37 1.44
C ARG A 125 -6.42 13.42 2.01
N LYS A 126 -6.07 13.31 3.28
CA LYS A 126 -5.15 14.26 3.93
C LYS A 126 -3.79 14.26 3.28
N ILE A 127 -3.27 13.08 2.91
CA ILE A 127 -1.98 12.98 2.24
C ILE A 127 -2.04 13.68 0.88
N ILE A 128 -3.07 13.38 0.08
CA ILE A 128 -3.22 13.96 -1.26
C ILE A 128 -3.37 15.48 -1.19
N GLU A 129 -4.14 15.99 -0.22
CA GLU A 129 -4.30 17.43 -0.01
C GLU A 129 -2.99 18.14 0.30
N ASN A 130 -2.05 17.44 0.92
CA ASN A 130 -0.75 18.00 1.31
C ASN A 130 0.37 17.74 0.28
N LEU A 131 0.08 17.01 -0.80
CA LEU A 131 1.04 16.82 -1.88
C LEU A 131 1.17 18.09 -2.71
N ASP A 132 2.33 18.24 -3.39
CA ASP A 132 2.48 19.29 -4.39
C ASP A 132 1.48 19.05 -5.55
N GLN A 133 1.19 20.11 -6.30
CA GLN A 133 0.15 20.05 -7.36
C GLN A 133 0.46 19.00 -8.42
N ASN A 134 1.72 18.85 -8.77
CA ASN A 134 2.15 17.88 -9.79
C ASN A 134 1.93 16.44 -9.31
N SER A 135 2.37 16.11 -8.11
CA SER A 135 2.18 14.79 -7.50
C SER A 135 0.71 14.48 -7.28
N LYS A 136 -0.06 15.44 -6.77
CA LYS A 136 -1.50 15.31 -6.58
C LYS A 136 -2.21 14.96 -7.89
N LYS A 137 -1.88 15.66 -8.97
CA LYS A 137 -2.45 15.42 -10.29
C LYS A 137 -2.14 14.02 -10.78
N LYS A 138 -0.88 13.58 -10.65
CA LYS A 138 -0.47 12.23 -11.06
C LYS A 138 -1.23 11.15 -10.32
N ILE A 139 -1.36 11.28 -8.99
CA ILE A 139 -2.08 10.30 -8.17
C ILE A 139 -3.56 10.26 -8.55
N LEU A 140 -4.21 11.40 -8.70
CA LEU A 140 -5.63 11.46 -9.04
C LEU A 140 -5.91 10.89 -10.43
N LEU A 141 -4.99 11.05 -11.38
CA LEU A 141 -5.12 10.46 -12.72
C LEU A 141 -5.07 8.94 -12.70
N LEU A 142 -4.36 8.36 -11.73
CA LEU A 142 -4.27 6.90 -11.58
C LEU A 142 -5.52 6.31 -10.91
N CYS A 143 -6.33 7.13 -10.23
CA CYS A 143 -7.50 6.67 -9.52
C CYS A 143 -8.73 6.63 -10.43
N PRO A 144 -9.50 5.52 -10.47
CA PRO A 144 -10.80 5.48 -11.12
C PRO A 144 -11.77 6.48 -10.47
N ASP A 145 -12.80 6.92 -11.21
CA ASP A 145 -13.75 7.91 -10.73
C ASP A 145 -14.44 7.51 -9.42
N ASN A 146 -14.84 6.26 -9.29
CA ASN A 146 -15.47 5.76 -8.06
C ASN A 146 -14.52 5.79 -6.87
N ALA A 147 -13.24 5.51 -7.09
CA ALA A 147 -12.22 5.60 -6.03
C ALA A 147 -12.00 7.05 -5.60
N ARG A 148 -11.92 7.98 -6.57
CA ARG A 148 -11.79 9.41 -6.24
C ARG A 148 -12.96 9.92 -5.40
N LYS A 149 -14.16 9.54 -5.74
CA LYS A 149 -15.36 9.90 -4.96
C LYS A 149 -15.29 9.36 -3.55
N LEU A 150 -14.83 8.12 -3.40
CA LEU A 150 -14.72 7.45 -2.11
C LEU A 150 -13.75 8.18 -1.17
N ILE A 151 -12.66 8.73 -1.69
CA ILE A 151 -11.68 9.49 -0.90
C ILE A 151 -11.93 11.00 -0.89
N GLY A 152 -13.00 11.47 -1.54
CA GLY A 152 -13.43 12.86 -1.45
C GLY A 152 -12.94 13.80 -2.56
N PHE A 153 -12.59 13.26 -3.72
CA PHE A 153 -12.14 14.07 -4.87
C PHE A 153 -13.02 13.92 -6.11
#